data_6c7e233be323dfc15ea8e5141490cbfc
#
_entry.id   6c7e233be323dfc15ea8e5141490cbfc
#
_cell.length_a   1.000
_cell.length_b   1.000
_cell.length_c   1.000
_cell.angle_alpha   90.00
_cell.angle_beta   90.00
_cell.angle_gamma   90.00
#
_symmetry.space_group_name_H-M   'P 1'
#
loop_
_entity.id
_entity.type
_entity.pdbx_description
1 polymer ?
#
loop_
_entity_poly.entity_id
_entity_poly.type
_entity_poly.pdbx_seq_one_letter_code
_entity_poly.pdbx_strand_id
1 'polypeptide(L)'
;MILRPYQEADLARIRAAYASGRRRVLYAAPTGPGKTRIFSTVVAGAAARGNRVTILGHRDEIVRQICDALTELGVAHGIIAAGYPELPEMPVQVASVATLVRRLHRLDPVPDLCVVDEAHHAAARTWGRIIEAVPEAKILGVTATPQRLDGKGLSDIFDTLIIGPSVEALIEQGHLSPFTTYAPAREVDLSKVRTRAGDFAVDELAETMSEGVIITAAVDEYVRLCPGVPAIAFCVDIAHSELVAAAFAARGFRAAHVDGTTPAAERRTLIAALGTGEIQVLCNCGLISEGLDVPVVTAAILLRPTKSLALHLQQVGRALRPAPGKIKALILDHAANTYRFGPADLERAWSLEGKAGKGEALPPLQRCSGCGAIIPAAAMSCPECGTVLRVPKPKAAHTERAGSPLVATDYLAAMTYKQALLWAGADRDRLHLVARARGYKSGWVWYRLQELAEAASTLKGI
;
A
#
# COMPACT_ATOMS: atom_id res chain seq x y z
N MET A 1 -29.69 -5.18 -4.39
CA MET A 1 -28.28 -4.69 -4.57
C MET A 1 -27.62 -5.53 -5.65
N ILE A 2 -27.10 -4.91 -6.75
CA ILE A 2 -26.43 -5.62 -7.86
C ILE A 2 -24.93 -5.68 -7.53
N LEU A 3 -24.35 -6.87 -7.58
CA LEU A 3 -22.91 -7.09 -7.44
C LEU A 3 -22.18 -6.81 -8.76
N ARG A 4 -20.95 -6.37 -8.68
CA ARG A 4 -20.07 -6.26 -9.84
C ARG A 4 -19.50 -7.64 -10.21
N PRO A 5 -19.14 -7.91 -11.48
CA PRO A 5 -18.68 -9.25 -11.89
C PRO A 5 -17.50 -9.79 -11.04
N TYR A 6 -16.52 -8.95 -10.69
CA TYR A 6 -15.42 -9.39 -9.84
C TYR A 6 -15.88 -9.72 -8.40
N GLN A 7 -16.90 -9.02 -7.87
CA GLN A 7 -17.44 -9.31 -6.54
C GLN A 7 -18.13 -10.66 -6.52
N GLU A 8 -18.83 -11.03 -7.59
CA GLU A 8 -19.44 -12.36 -7.73
C GLU A 8 -18.37 -13.45 -7.80
N ALA A 9 -17.31 -13.23 -8.60
CA ALA A 9 -16.19 -14.16 -8.70
C ALA A 9 -15.48 -14.34 -7.34
N ASP A 10 -15.21 -13.26 -6.62
CA ASP A 10 -14.56 -13.32 -5.30
C ASP A 10 -15.45 -13.99 -4.25
N LEU A 11 -16.77 -13.75 -4.27
CA LEU A 11 -17.72 -14.47 -3.43
C LEU A 11 -17.73 -15.97 -3.72
N ALA A 12 -17.64 -16.36 -4.98
CA ALA A 12 -17.54 -17.78 -5.36
C ALA A 12 -16.25 -18.40 -4.80
N ARG A 13 -15.12 -17.69 -4.85
CA ARG A 13 -13.83 -18.14 -4.27
C ARG A 13 -13.90 -18.27 -2.74
N ILE A 14 -14.52 -17.31 -2.05
CA ILE A 14 -14.73 -17.37 -0.58
C ILE A 14 -15.60 -18.59 -0.22
N ARG A 15 -16.70 -18.82 -0.94
CA ARG A 15 -17.58 -19.98 -0.74
C ARG A 15 -16.85 -21.31 -0.99
N ALA A 16 -16.06 -21.40 -2.06
CA ALA A 16 -15.25 -22.55 -2.39
C ALA A 16 -14.22 -22.88 -1.31
N ALA A 17 -13.56 -21.86 -0.73
CA ALA A 17 -12.63 -22.03 0.38
C ALA A 17 -13.33 -22.66 1.59
N TYR A 18 -14.50 -22.17 1.99
CA TYR A 18 -15.26 -22.78 3.10
C TYR A 18 -15.78 -24.19 2.75
N ALA A 19 -16.18 -24.44 1.50
CA ALA A 19 -16.62 -25.75 1.05
C ALA A 19 -15.47 -26.79 1.04
N SER A 20 -14.23 -26.35 0.81
CA SER A 20 -13.01 -27.20 0.91
C SER A 20 -12.54 -27.45 2.34
N GLY A 21 -13.29 -27.02 3.36
CA GLY A 21 -12.96 -27.24 4.78
C GLY A 21 -12.12 -26.15 5.42
N ARG A 22 -11.75 -25.08 4.70
CA ARG A 22 -11.09 -23.92 5.30
C ARG A 22 -12.01 -23.24 6.29
N ARG A 23 -11.48 -22.78 7.42
CA ARG A 23 -12.29 -22.17 8.48
C ARG A 23 -12.02 -20.68 8.68
N ARG A 24 -10.82 -20.21 8.34
CA ARG A 24 -10.35 -18.85 8.59
C ARG A 24 -9.84 -18.22 7.31
N VAL A 25 -10.74 -17.61 6.55
CA VAL A 25 -10.47 -17.03 5.23
C VAL A 25 -10.19 -15.54 5.37
N LEU A 26 -9.07 -15.06 4.82
CA LEU A 26 -8.76 -13.63 4.67
C LEU A 26 -9.01 -13.21 3.23
N TYR A 27 -9.88 -12.23 3.05
CA TYR A 27 -10.09 -11.58 1.76
C TYR A 27 -9.39 -10.23 1.73
N ALA A 28 -8.46 -10.05 0.80
CA ALA A 28 -7.69 -8.82 0.63
C ALA A 28 -8.07 -8.13 -0.69
N ALA A 29 -8.54 -6.88 -0.61
CA ALA A 29 -8.82 -6.05 -1.78
C ALA A 29 -8.57 -4.57 -1.43
N PRO A 30 -8.14 -3.72 -2.38
CA PRO A 30 -7.83 -2.31 -2.16
C PRO A 30 -8.94 -1.55 -1.42
N THR A 31 -8.68 -0.31 -1.01
CA THR A 31 -9.73 0.58 -0.46
C THR A 31 -10.63 1.05 -1.60
N GLY A 32 -11.96 0.98 -1.43
CA GLY A 32 -12.95 1.48 -2.42
C GLY A 32 -13.69 0.44 -3.26
N PRO A 33 -13.21 -0.81 -3.48
CA PRO A 33 -13.90 -1.78 -4.33
C PRO A 33 -15.14 -2.41 -3.70
N GLY A 34 -15.55 -2.01 -2.50
CA GLY A 34 -16.77 -2.50 -1.87
C GLY A 34 -16.60 -3.79 -1.07
N LYS A 35 -15.53 -3.90 -0.28
CA LYS A 35 -15.34 -4.99 0.70
C LYS A 35 -16.56 -5.19 1.59
N THR A 36 -17.16 -4.10 2.09
CA THR A 36 -18.38 -4.13 2.90
C THR A 36 -19.53 -4.83 2.15
N ARG A 37 -19.69 -4.55 0.85
CA ARG A 37 -20.72 -5.20 0.02
C ARG A 37 -20.49 -6.71 -0.11
N ILE A 38 -19.24 -7.15 -0.28
CA ILE A 38 -18.87 -8.56 -0.36
C ILE A 38 -19.23 -9.28 0.94
N PHE A 39 -18.71 -8.81 2.08
CA PHE A 39 -18.98 -9.53 3.33
C PHE A 39 -20.44 -9.42 3.77
N SER A 40 -21.12 -8.28 3.56
CA SER A 40 -22.56 -8.18 3.85
C SER A 40 -23.39 -9.16 3.01
N THR A 41 -23.00 -9.44 1.77
CA THR A 41 -23.64 -10.51 0.95
C THR A 41 -23.35 -11.90 1.52
N VAL A 42 -22.16 -12.16 2.05
CA VAL A 42 -21.87 -13.43 2.76
C VAL A 42 -22.75 -13.55 4.00
N VAL A 43 -22.86 -12.47 4.78
CA VAL A 43 -23.71 -12.40 5.99
C VAL A 43 -25.17 -12.64 5.66
N ALA A 44 -25.72 -11.96 4.66
CA ALA A 44 -27.09 -12.16 4.21
C ALA A 44 -27.37 -13.63 3.83
N GLY A 45 -26.44 -14.23 3.07
CA GLY A 45 -26.54 -15.64 2.71
C GLY A 45 -26.38 -16.60 3.89
N ALA A 46 -25.63 -16.26 4.94
CA ALA A 46 -25.52 -17.04 6.17
C ALA A 46 -26.80 -16.92 7.01
N ALA A 47 -27.29 -15.71 7.21
CA ALA A 47 -28.53 -15.44 7.94
C ALA A 47 -29.74 -16.12 7.32
N ALA A 48 -29.86 -16.10 5.98
CA ALA A 48 -30.94 -16.78 5.25
C ALA A 48 -30.94 -18.30 5.44
N ARG A 49 -29.81 -18.90 5.86
CA ARG A 49 -29.69 -20.32 6.23
C ARG A 49 -29.86 -20.59 7.72
N GLY A 50 -30.27 -19.58 8.49
CA GLY A 50 -30.46 -19.69 9.93
C GLY A 50 -29.17 -19.60 10.77
N ASN A 51 -28.00 -19.26 10.16
CA ASN A 51 -26.75 -19.13 10.90
C ASN A 51 -26.72 -17.84 11.71
N ARG A 52 -26.09 -17.92 12.87
CA ARG A 52 -25.75 -16.74 13.69
C ARG A 52 -24.45 -16.11 13.19
N VAL A 53 -24.45 -14.78 13.09
CA VAL A 53 -23.30 -14.04 12.56
C VAL A 53 -22.94 -12.90 13.49
N THR A 54 -21.65 -12.74 13.81
CA THR A 54 -21.10 -11.56 14.46
C THR A 54 -20.16 -10.84 13.53
N ILE A 55 -20.32 -9.53 13.37
CA ILE A 55 -19.48 -8.68 12.53
C ILE A 55 -18.74 -7.70 13.44
N LEU A 56 -17.42 -7.65 13.33
CA LEU A 56 -16.55 -6.82 14.18
C LEU A 56 -16.12 -5.55 13.44
N GLY A 57 -16.46 -4.39 13.99
CA GLY A 57 -15.95 -3.08 13.59
C GLY A 57 -15.23 -2.40 14.75
N HIS A 58 -14.19 -1.62 14.49
CA HIS A 58 -13.42 -0.98 15.57
C HIS A 58 -13.82 0.48 15.83
N ARG A 59 -14.56 1.11 14.92
CA ARG A 59 -15.05 2.49 15.02
C ARG A 59 -16.56 2.55 14.86
N ASP A 60 -17.18 3.54 15.48
CA ASP A 60 -18.62 3.75 15.42
C ASP A 60 -19.12 4.03 13.98
N GLU A 61 -18.33 4.77 13.20
CA GLU A 61 -18.62 5.01 11.79
C GLU A 61 -18.66 3.72 10.96
N ILE A 62 -17.72 2.81 11.22
CA ILE A 62 -17.66 1.51 10.54
C ILE A 62 -18.85 0.65 10.96
N VAL A 63 -19.17 0.62 12.27
CA VAL A 63 -20.34 -0.10 12.77
C VAL A 63 -21.62 0.38 12.06
N ARG A 64 -21.81 1.70 11.93
CA ARG A 64 -22.96 2.28 11.21
C ARG A 64 -22.98 1.92 9.74
N GLN A 65 -21.85 2.06 9.02
CA GLN A 65 -21.75 1.69 7.61
C GLN A 65 -22.08 0.21 7.37
N ILE A 66 -21.69 -0.67 8.29
CA ILE A 66 -22.06 -2.08 8.24
C ILE A 66 -23.56 -2.25 8.43
N CYS A 67 -24.15 -1.57 9.42
CA CYS A 67 -25.59 -1.59 9.67
C CYS A 67 -26.39 -1.08 8.48
N ASP A 68 -25.97 0.05 7.87
CA ASP A 68 -26.61 0.61 6.68
C ASP A 68 -26.59 -0.40 5.52
N ALA A 69 -25.43 -1.05 5.28
CA ALA A 69 -25.29 -2.06 4.23
C ALA A 69 -26.14 -3.31 4.48
N LEU A 70 -26.31 -3.75 5.73
CA LEU A 70 -27.17 -4.86 6.10
C LEU A 70 -28.66 -4.48 5.95
N THR A 71 -29.03 -3.27 6.33
CA THR A 71 -30.40 -2.73 6.16
C THR A 71 -30.77 -2.67 4.68
N GLU A 72 -29.86 -2.20 3.82
CA GLU A 72 -30.05 -2.17 2.36
C GLU A 72 -30.28 -3.58 1.77
N LEU A 73 -29.70 -4.61 2.40
CA LEU A 73 -29.90 -6.01 2.04
C LEU A 73 -31.11 -6.68 2.69
N GLY A 74 -31.87 -5.95 3.53
CA GLY A 74 -33.00 -6.49 4.26
C GLY A 74 -32.63 -7.45 5.38
N VAL A 75 -31.39 -7.41 5.91
CA VAL A 75 -30.90 -8.27 7.00
C VAL A 75 -31.20 -7.62 8.34
N ALA A 76 -32.10 -8.24 9.10
CA ALA A 76 -32.37 -7.84 10.49
C ALA A 76 -31.13 -8.11 11.36
N HIS A 77 -30.73 -7.12 12.16
CA HIS A 77 -29.51 -7.20 12.97
C HIS A 77 -29.63 -6.40 14.29
N GLY A 78 -28.88 -6.84 15.30
CA GLY A 78 -28.64 -6.11 16.53
C GLY A 78 -27.29 -5.41 16.52
N ILE A 79 -27.08 -4.50 17.48
CA ILE A 79 -25.83 -3.72 17.61
C ILE A 79 -25.28 -3.93 19.02
N ILE A 80 -24.01 -4.33 19.13
CA ILE A 80 -23.25 -4.43 20.38
C ILE A 80 -22.25 -3.29 20.46
N ALA A 81 -22.72 -2.10 20.76
CA ALA A 81 -21.90 -0.90 20.93
C ALA A 81 -22.44 -0.01 22.06
N ALA A 82 -21.61 0.91 22.57
CA ALA A 82 -22.04 1.85 23.59
C ALA A 82 -23.11 2.78 23.05
N GLY A 83 -24.19 2.99 23.83
CA GLY A 83 -25.30 3.88 23.45
C GLY A 83 -26.36 3.26 22.53
N TYR A 84 -26.26 2.00 22.19
CA TYR A 84 -27.25 1.26 21.42
C TYR A 84 -28.06 0.30 22.31
N PRO A 85 -29.36 0.09 22.03
CA PRO A 85 -30.17 -0.90 22.70
C PRO A 85 -29.66 -2.31 22.38
N GLU A 86 -29.76 -3.21 23.35
CA GLU A 86 -29.37 -4.61 23.19
C GLU A 86 -30.50 -5.42 22.59
N LEU A 87 -30.25 -6.11 21.50
CA LEU A 87 -31.17 -6.99 20.78
C LEU A 87 -30.55 -8.40 20.64
N PRO A 88 -30.40 -9.16 21.74
CA PRO A 88 -29.68 -10.44 21.74
C PRO A 88 -30.39 -11.55 20.91
N GLU A 89 -31.68 -11.41 20.65
CA GLU A 89 -32.48 -12.31 19.82
C GLU A 89 -32.12 -12.25 18.36
N MET A 90 -31.53 -11.15 17.88
CA MET A 90 -31.16 -11.00 16.48
C MET A 90 -30.03 -11.97 16.11
N PRO A 91 -30.19 -12.77 15.05
CA PRO A 91 -29.17 -13.74 14.66
C PRO A 91 -27.90 -13.10 14.09
N VAL A 92 -28.01 -11.86 13.59
CA VAL A 92 -26.87 -11.07 13.10
C VAL A 92 -26.59 -9.96 14.10
N GLN A 93 -25.36 -9.86 14.59
CA GLN A 93 -24.90 -8.83 15.51
C GLN A 93 -23.75 -8.03 14.91
N VAL A 94 -23.87 -6.71 14.86
CA VAL A 94 -22.76 -5.81 14.50
C VAL A 94 -22.14 -5.26 15.78
N ALA A 95 -20.87 -5.60 16.03
CA ALA A 95 -20.24 -5.34 17.30
C ALA A 95 -19.06 -4.36 17.19
N SER A 96 -19.03 -3.36 18.08
CA SER A 96 -17.81 -2.61 18.33
C SER A 96 -16.83 -3.49 19.13
N VAL A 97 -15.62 -3.68 18.61
CA VAL A 97 -14.56 -4.48 19.26
C VAL A 97 -14.30 -4.00 20.69
N ALA A 98 -14.25 -2.67 20.91
CA ALA A 98 -14.00 -2.08 22.23
C ALA A 98 -15.10 -2.42 23.24
N THR A 99 -16.34 -2.56 22.80
CA THR A 99 -17.48 -2.95 23.63
C THR A 99 -17.53 -4.46 23.82
N LEU A 100 -17.43 -5.23 22.72
CA LEU A 100 -17.60 -6.67 22.76
C LEU A 100 -16.51 -7.37 23.59
N VAL A 101 -15.26 -6.94 23.54
CA VAL A 101 -14.17 -7.53 24.34
C VAL A 101 -14.44 -7.46 25.86
N ARG A 102 -15.28 -6.52 26.29
CA ARG A 102 -15.75 -6.37 27.69
C ARG A 102 -17.03 -7.12 27.97
N ARG A 103 -17.73 -7.60 26.94
CA ARG A 103 -19.03 -8.25 26.98
C ARG A 103 -19.02 -9.57 26.22
N LEU A 104 -17.96 -10.40 26.41
CA LEU A 104 -17.81 -11.68 25.67
C LEU A 104 -18.97 -12.65 25.89
N HIS A 105 -19.70 -12.54 27.01
CA HIS A 105 -20.95 -13.29 27.24
C HIS A 105 -22.02 -13.02 26.17
N ARG A 106 -21.93 -11.95 25.40
CA ARG A 106 -22.81 -11.66 24.27
C ARG A 106 -22.54 -12.54 23.02
N LEU A 107 -21.46 -13.31 23.04
CA LEU A 107 -21.17 -14.34 22.07
C LEU A 107 -21.85 -15.70 22.42
N ASP A 108 -22.75 -15.71 23.36
CA ASP A 108 -23.56 -16.87 23.71
C ASP A 108 -25.01 -16.65 23.22
N PRO A 109 -25.52 -17.52 22.33
CA PRO A 109 -24.85 -18.67 21.69
C PRO A 109 -23.77 -18.25 20.72
N VAL A 110 -22.71 -19.07 20.62
CA VAL A 110 -21.54 -18.83 19.76
C VAL A 110 -21.98 -18.65 18.30
N PRO A 111 -21.49 -17.63 17.57
CA PRO A 111 -21.83 -17.45 16.16
C PRO A 111 -21.23 -18.54 15.27
N ASP A 112 -21.94 -18.92 14.19
CA ASP A 112 -21.45 -19.81 13.15
C ASP A 112 -20.41 -19.14 12.25
N LEU A 113 -20.54 -17.79 12.10
CA LEU A 113 -19.65 -16.96 11.30
C LEU A 113 -19.25 -15.69 12.06
N CYS A 114 -17.97 -15.42 12.15
CA CYS A 114 -17.43 -14.15 12.63
C CYS A 114 -16.77 -13.39 11.46
N VAL A 115 -17.26 -12.20 11.15
CA VAL A 115 -16.65 -11.31 10.16
C VAL A 115 -15.77 -10.29 10.85
N VAL A 116 -14.55 -10.13 10.38
CA VAL A 116 -13.54 -9.21 10.94
C VAL A 116 -13.23 -8.16 9.89
N ASP A 117 -13.83 -6.97 10.02
CA ASP A 117 -13.49 -5.85 9.14
C ASP A 117 -12.15 -5.22 9.59
N GLU A 118 -11.37 -4.74 8.62
CA GLU A 118 -9.99 -4.28 8.80
C GLU A 118 -9.13 -5.33 9.53
N ALA A 119 -9.15 -6.55 9.02
CA ALA A 119 -8.55 -7.75 9.61
C ALA A 119 -7.03 -7.66 9.87
N HIS A 120 -6.32 -6.65 9.35
CA HIS A 120 -4.94 -6.38 9.72
C HIS A 120 -4.77 -5.99 11.21
N HIS A 121 -5.86 -5.60 11.89
CA HIS A 121 -5.90 -5.40 13.34
C HIS A 121 -6.14 -6.71 14.14
N ALA A 122 -6.50 -7.82 13.50
CA ALA A 122 -6.90 -9.06 14.16
C ALA A 122 -5.82 -9.62 15.11
N ALA A 123 -4.55 -9.31 14.87
CA ALA A 123 -3.43 -9.68 15.73
C ALA A 123 -3.31 -8.85 17.03
N ALA A 124 -4.06 -7.75 17.17
CA ALA A 124 -4.08 -7.00 18.40
C ALA A 124 -4.79 -7.79 19.52
N ARG A 125 -4.30 -7.68 20.75
CA ARG A 125 -4.77 -8.45 21.91
C ARG A 125 -6.29 -8.41 22.11
N THR A 126 -6.94 -7.28 21.85
CA THR A 126 -8.40 -7.12 21.97
C THR A 126 -9.17 -7.98 20.98
N TRP A 127 -8.71 -8.03 19.74
CA TRP A 127 -9.29 -8.83 18.67
C TRP A 127 -9.02 -10.33 18.90
N GLY A 128 -7.79 -10.69 19.28
CA GLY A 128 -7.41 -12.06 19.60
C GLY A 128 -8.32 -12.68 20.64
N ARG A 129 -8.63 -11.96 21.72
CA ARG A 129 -9.57 -12.42 22.78
C ARG A 129 -10.99 -12.71 22.27
N ILE A 130 -11.48 -11.94 21.29
CA ILE A 130 -12.79 -12.19 20.69
C ILE A 130 -12.74 -13.43 19.78
N ILE A 131 -11.68 -13.56 18.97
CA ILE A 131 -11.46 -14.71 18.07
C ILE A 131 -11.29 -16.01 18.89
N GLU A 132 -10.57 -15.96 19.99
CA GLU A 132 -10.39 -17.08 20.92
C GLU A 132 -11.71 -17.50 21.63
N ALA A 133 -12.62 -16.55 21.82
CA ALA A 133 -13.93 -16.83 22.42
C ALA A 133 -14.93 -17.53 21.44
N VAL A 134 -14.59 -17.62 20.16
CA VAL A 134 -15.43 -18.24 19.11
C VAL A 134 -14.65 -19.30 18.31
N PRO A 135 -14.05 -20.33 18.97
CA PRO A 135 -13.12 -21.25 18.32
C PRO A 135 -13.79 -22.08 17.21
N GLU A 136 -15.09 -22.35 17.34
CA GLU A 136 -15.87 -23.14 16.38
C GLU A 136 -16.44 -22.32 15.22
N ALA A 137 -16.43 -20.99 15.30
CA ALA A 137 -16.92 -20.12 14.24
C ALA A 137 -16.04 -20.19 13.00
N LYS A 138 -16.64 -20.09 11.82
CA LYS A 138 -15.91 -19.71 10.60
C LYS A 138 -15.54 -18.23 10.71
N ILE A 139 -14.34 -17.87 10.26
CA ILE A 139 -13.87 -16.48 10.32
C ILE A 139 -13.66 -15.98 8.89
N LEU A 140 -14.28 -14.84 8.57
CA LEU A 140 -14.01 -14.08 7.35
C LEU A 140 -13.32 -12.77 7.73
N GLY A 141 -12.02 -12.68 7.53
CA GLY A 141 -11.30 -11.41 7.60
C GLY A 141 -11.41 -10.65 6.28
N VAL A 142 -11.61 -9.33 6.35
CA VAL A 142 -11.52 -8.47 5.17
C VAL A 142 -10.55 -7.32 5.45
N THR A 143 -9.68 -6.99 4.49
CA THR A 143 -8.68 -5.94 4.66
C THR A 143 -8.25 -5.34 3.32
N ALA A 144 -7.66 -4.15 3.35
CA ALA A 144 -6.97 -3.58 2.19
C ALA A 144 -5.54 -4.13 2.06
N THR A 145 -4.93 -4.54 3.18
CA THR A 145 -3.55 -5.02 3.23
C THR A 145 -3.48 -6.23 4.15
N PRO A 146 -3.15 -7.43 3.62
CA PRO A 146 -3.13 -8.67 4.40
C PRO A 146 -1.84 -8.83 5.23
N GLN A 147 -1.42 -7.77 5.89
CA GLN A 147 -0.27 -7.73 6.80
C GLN A 147 -0.52 -6.75 7.94
N ARG A 148 0.13 -6.98 9.08
CA ARG A 148 0.10 -6.10 10.24
C ARG A 148 0.77 -4.75 9.93
N LEU A 149 0.53 -3.75 10.76
CA LEU A 149 1.19 -2.44 10.64
C LEU A 149 2.72 -2.53 10.76
N ASP A 150 3.24 -3.51 11.50
CA ASP A 150 4.67 -3.82 11.64
C ASP A 150 5.23 -4.68 10.48
N GLY A 151 4.42 -4.99 9.47
CA GLY A 151 4.78 -5.78 8.30
C GLY A 151 4.79 -7.29 8.51
N LYS A 152 4.44 -7.79 9.71
CA LYS A 152 4.27 -9.23 9.95
C LYS A 152 3.03 -9.77 9.29
N GLY A 153 3.02 -11.07 9.05
CA GLY A 153 1.90 -11.78 8.45
C GLY A 153 0.72 -12.01 9.39
N LEU A 154 -0.27 -12.70 8.86
CA LEU A 154 -1.51 -13.08 9.54
C LEU A 154 -1.76 -14.59 9.48
N SER A 155 -0.74 -15.41 9.15
CA SER A 155 -0.81 -16.86 9.05
C SER A 155 -1.12 -17.57 10.37
N ASP A 156 -0.86 -16.92 11.50
CA ASP A 156 -1.25 -17.38 12.84
C ASP A 156 -2.76 -17.26 13.11
N ILE A 157 -3.48 -16.47 12.30
CA ILE A 157 -4.92 -16.21 12.47
C ILE A 157 -5.73 -16.80 11.32
N PHE A 158 -5.26 -16.68 10.09
CA PHE A 158 -5.95 -17.12 8.88
C PHE A 158 -5.22 -18.26 8.18
N ASP A 159 -5.99 -19.20 7.62
CA ASP A 159 -5.48 -20.39 6.92
C ASP A 159 -5.50 -20.24 5.39
N THR A 160 -6.19 -19.23 4.87
CA THR A 160 -6.35 -19.00 3.44
C THR A 160 -6.42 -17.52 3.12
N LEU A 161 -5.67 -17.09 2.10
CA LEU A 161 -5.71 -15.74 1.54
C LEU A 161 -6.36 -15.76 0.16
N ILE A 162 -7.38 -14.93 0.00
CA ILE A 162 -8.02 -14.66 -1.29
C ILE A 162 -7.72 -13.21 -1.65
N ILE A 163 -7.00 -13.01 -2.75
CA ILE A 163 -6.65 -11.68 -3.25
C ILE A 163 -7.68 -11.28 -4.30
N GLY A 164 -8.35 -10.15 -4.08
CA GLY A 164 -9.24 -9.50 -5.04
C GLY A 164 -8.48 -8.79 -6.16
N PRO A 165 -9.15 -8.02 -7.02
CA PRO A 165 -8.53 -7.33 -8.14
C PRO A 165 -7.52 -6.27 -7.66
N SER A 166 -6.48 -6.02 -8.47
CA SER A 166 -5.49 -4.97 -8.23
C SER A 166 -6.11 -3.58 -8.39
N VAL A 167 -5.41 -2.53 -7.90
CA VAL A 167 -5.81 -1.13 -8.12
C VAL A 167 -5.85 -0.81 -9.61
N GLU A 168 -4.85 -1.26 -10.38
CA GLU A 168 -4.78 -1.07 -11.83
C GLU A 168 -6.00 -1.68 -12.53
N ALA A 169 -6.32 -2.95 -12.28
CA ALA A 169 -7.48 -3.62 -12.85
C ALA A 169 -8.81 -2.93 -12.49
N LEU A 170 -8.93 -2.37 -11.27
CA LEU A 170 -10.10 -1.61 -10.85
C LEU A 170 -10.21 -0.26 -11.53
N ILE A 171 -9.09 0.39 -11.85
CA ILE A 171 -9.04 1.63 -12.64
C ILE A 171 -9.47 1.33 -14.09
N GLU A 172 -8.91 0.31 -14.71
CA GLU A 172 -9.27 -0.11 -16.08
C GLU A 172 -10.76 -0.43 -16.21
N GLN A 173 -11.36 -1.04 -15.19
CA GLN A 173 -12.79 -1.36 -15.12
C GLN A 173 -13.67 -0.17 -14.70
N GLY A 174 -13.10 1.00 -14.44
CA GLY A 174 -13.84 2.20 -13.99
C GLY A 174 -14.39 2.10 -12.56
N HIS A 175 -13.90 1.18 -11.75
CA HIS A 175 -14.31 0.99 -10.36
C HIS A 175 -13.47 1.79 -9.36
N LEU A 176 -12.30 2.27 -9.79
CA LEU A 176 -11.50 3.30 -9.16
C LEU A 176 -11.14 4.39 -10.18
N SER A 177 -10.92 5.61 -9.70
CA SER A 177 -10.46 6.72 -10.55
C SER A 177 -8.97 6.55 -10.86
N PRO A 178 -8.53 6.84 -12.08
CA PRO A 178 -7.11 7.03 -12.36
C PRO A 178 -6.56 8.14 -11.46
N PHE A 179 -5.27 8.17 -11.24
CA PHE A 179 -4.66 9.16 -10.35
C PHE A 179 -3.29 9.61 -10.82
N THR A 180 -2.90 10.79 -10.35
CA THR A 180 -1.55 11.33 -10.52
C THR A 180 -0.97 11.64 -9.14
N THR A 181 0.26 11.22 -8.90
CA THR A 181 0.97 11.55 -7.66
C THR A 181 1.98 12.66 -7.90
N TYR A 182 1.97 13.66 -7.03
CA TYR A 182 2.96 14.72 -6.96
C TYR A 182 3.69 14.61 -5.63
N ALA A 183 5.02 14.64 -5.65
CA ALA A 183 5.83 14.57 -4.45
C ALA A 183 7.00 15.57 -4.53
N PRO A 184 7.60 15.97 -3.38
CA PRO A 184 8.72 16.91 -3.36
C PRO A 184 9.94 16.32 -4.06
N ALA A 185 10.81 17.17 -4.58
CA ALA A 185 12.07 16.74 -5.22
C ALA A 185 13.06 16.12 -4.23
N ARG A 186 12.92 16.43 -2.96
CA ARG A 186 13.72 15.89 -1.85
C ARG A 186 12.78 15.44 -0.75
N GLU A 187 13.07 14.30 -0.16
CA GLU A 187 12.36 13.82 1.02
C GLU A 187 12.59 14.75 2.20
N VAL A 188 11.61 14.84 3.10
CA VAL A 188 11.79 15.50 4.40
C VAL A 188 12.84 14.73 5.19
N ASP A 189 13.77 15.43 5.82
CA ASP A 189 14.79 14.79 6.67
C ASP A 189 14.14 14.27 7.97
N LEU A 190 13.96 12.98 8.04
CA LEU A 190 13.41 12.26 9.20
C LEU A 190 14.50 11.49 9.98
N SER A 191 15.78 11.77 9.74
CA SER A 191 16.90 11.05 10.37
C SER A 191 16.90 11.17 11.90
N LYS A 192 16.35 12.26 12.44
CA LYS A 192 16.22 12.53 13.87
C LYS A 192 14.94 11.98 14.50
N VAL A 193 13.97 11.54 13.70
CA VAL A 193 12.68 11.02 14.18
C VAL A 193 12.80 9.55 14.56
N ARG A 194 12.60 9.24 15.83
CA ARG A 194 12.67 7.88 16.35
C ARG A 194 11.52 7.01 15.82
N THR A 195 11.69 5.70 15.96
CA THR A 195 10.65 4.71 15.67
C THR A 195 10.02 4.23 16.96
N ARG A 196 8.67 4.27 17.04
CA ARG A 196 7.89 3.75 18.17
C ARG A 196 6.76 2.87 17.65
N ALA A 197 6.61 1.66 18.17
CA ALA A 197 5.58 0.69 17.77
C ALA A 197 5.52 0.41 16.24
N GLY A 198 6.67 0.46 15.54
CA GLY A 198 6.78 0.15 14.11
C GLY A 198 6.55 1.35 13.17
N ASP A 199 6.17 2.53 13.68
CA ASP A 199 6.04 3.77 12.90
C ASP A 199 6.90 4.90 13.51
N PHE A 200 6.92 6.06 12.89
CA PHE A 200 7.59 7.26 13.42
C PHE A 200 6.94 7.72 14.73
N ALA A 201 7.76 8.22 15.66
CA ALA A 201 7.29 8.84 16.90
C ALA A 201 6.50 10.12 16.56
N VAL A 202 5.23 10.16 16.99
CA VAL A 202 4.26 11.19 16.57
C VAL A 202 4.67 12.57 17.02
N ASP A 203 5.19 12.71 18.24
CA ASP A 203 5.66 13.96 18.84
C ASP A 203 6.79 14.61 18.01
N GLU A 204 7.84 13.85 17.72
CA GLU A 204 8.99 14.31 16.94
C GLU A 204 8.64 14.55 15.46
N LEU A 205 7.74 13.70 14.91
CA LEU A 205 7.26 13.84 13.55
C LEU A 205 6.41 15.11 13.39
N ALA A 206 5.55 15.41 14.37
CA ALA A 206 4.69 16.60 14.34
C ALA A 206 5.52 17.87 14.36
N GLU A 207 6.58 17.93 15.18
CA GLU A 207 7.50 19.06 15.21
C GLU A 207 8.11 19.33 13.82
N THR A 208 8.64 18.27 13.18
CA THR A 208 9.24 18.36 11.84
C THR A 208 8.20 18.78 10.77
N MET A 209 7.03 18.18 10.77
CA MET A 209 6.01 18.42 9.71
C MET A 209 5.22 19.70 9.92
N SER A 210 5.27 20.32 11.11
CA SER A 210 4.65 21.62 11.41
C SER A 210 5.52 22.81 10.97
N GLU A 211 6.69 22.57 10.38
CA GLU A 211 7.48 23.65 9.79
C GLU A 211 6.66 24.43 8.76
N GLY A 212 6.60 25.75 8.89
CA GLY A 212 5.79 26.62 8.04
C GLY A 212 6.08 26.47 6.54
N VAL A 213 7.31 26.08 6.17
CA VAL A 213 7.70 25.82 4.77
C VAL A 213 6.94 24.61 4.21
N ILE A 214 6.76 23.54 4.98
CA ILE A 214 6.05 22.33 4.53
C ILE A 214 4.56 22.61 4.36
N ILE A 215 3.95 23.27 5.35
CA ILE A 215 2.53 23.65 5.31
C ILE A 215 2.26 24.60 4.14
N THR A 216 3.09 25.63 3.96
CA THR A 216 2.96 26.58 2.85
C THR A 216 3.08 25.87 1.51
N ALA A 217 4.05 24.98 1.35
CA ALA A 217 4.23 24.20 0.12
C ALA A 217 2.99 23.33 -0.18
N ALA A 218 2.35 22.75 0.84
CA ALA A 218 1.13 21.95 0.65
C ALA A 218 -0.05 22.81 0.15
N VAL A 219 -0.22 23.99 0.70
CA VAL A 219 -1.26 24.94 0.26
C VAL A 219 -0.96 25.44 -1.15
N ASP A 220 0.28 25.84 -1.44
CA ASP A 220 0.68 26.33 -2.77
C ASP A 220 0.51 25.27 -3.86
N GLU A 221 0.87 24.01 -3.59
CA GLU A 221 0.66 22.92 -4.54
C GLU A 221 -0.81 22.62 -4.77
N TYR A 222 -1.66 22.67 -3.74
CA TYR A 222 -3.10 22.56 -3.90
C TYR A 222 -3.66 23.71 -4.77
N VAL A 223 -3.25 24.95 -4.52
CA VAL A 223 -3.63 26.13 -5.33
C VAL A 223 -3.19 25.96 -6.78
N ARG A 224 -2.02 25.42 -7.02
CA ARG A 224 -1.47 25.22 -8.36
C ARG A 224 -2.16 24.11 -9.13
N LEU A 225 -2.48 22.98 -8.45
CA LEU A 225 -2.89 21.73 -9.13
C LEU A 225 -4.41 21.52 -9.13
N CYS A 226 -5.10 21.95 -8.09
CA CYS A 226 -6.51 21.61 -7.89
C CYS A 226 -7.26 22.61 -7.00
N PRO A 227 -7.24 23.92 -7.31
CA PRO A 227 -7.88 24.93 -6.48
C PRO A 227 -9.38 24.69 -6.37
N GLY A 228 -9.90 24.61 -5.14
CA GLY A 228 -11.33 24.47 -4.87
C GLY A 228 -11.90 23.06 -4.98
N VAL A 229 -11.11 22.06 -5.37
CA VAL A 229 -11.57 20.64 -5.43
C VAL A 229 -11.68 20.06 -4.01
N PRO A 230 -12.68 19.23 -3.72
CA PRO A 230 -12.78 18.56 -2.42
C PRO A 230 -11.51 17.73 -2.11
N ALA A 231 -10.86 18.06 -0.99
CA ALA A 231 -9.60 17.45 -0.57
C ALA A 231 -9.64 17.00 0.88
N ILE A 232 -8.87 15.93 1.18
CA ILE A 232 -8.58 15.50 2.54
C ILE A 232 -7.09 15.67 2.80
N ALA A 233 -6.72 16.38 3.87
CA ALA A 233 -5.35 16.48 4.36
C ALA A 233 -5.14 15.53 5.55
N PHE A 234 -4.14 14.64 5.43
CA PHE A 234 -3.77 13.68 6.45
C PHE A 234 -2.58 14.19 7.24
N CYS A 235 -2.84 14.68 8.43
CA CYS A 235 -1.88 15.34 9.30
C CYS A 235 -1.32 14.39 10.37
N VAL A 236 -0.23 14.79 11.04
CA VAL A 236 0.47 13.96 12.02
C VAL A 236 -0.31 13.87 13.34
N ASP A 237 -0.69 15.04 13.88
CA ASP A 237 -1.44 15.19 15.12
C ASP A 237 -2.51 16.29 15.02
N ILE A 238 -3.20 16.57 16.12
CA ILE A 238 -4.29 17.55 16.18
C ILE A 238 -3.76 18.95 15.90
N ALA A 239 -2.71 19.37 16.59
CA ALA A 239 -2.15 20.71 16.44
C ALA A 239 -1.66 20.96 15.01
N HIS A 240 -0.97 20.01 14.40
CA HIS A 240 -0.57 20.10 12.99
C HIS A 240 -1.79 20.20 12.06
N SER A 241 -2.85 19.43 12.32
CA SER A 241 -4.08 19.48 11.51
C SER A 241 -4.79 20.82 11.59
N GLU A 242 -4.85 21.44 12.78
CA GLU A 242 -5.39 22.77 13.01
C GLU A 242 -4.56 23.84 12.28
N LEU A 243 -3.23 23.77 12.35
CA LEU A 243 -2.33 24.67 11.62
C LEU A 243 -2.52 24.58 10.10
N VAL A 244 -2.67 23.37 9.58
CA VAL A 244 -2.92 23.16 8.14
C VAL A 244 -4.28 23.74 7.74
N ALA A 245 -5.34 23.51 8.52
CA ALA A 245 -6.66 24.09 8.26
C ALA A 245 -6.63 25.62 8.27
N ALA A 246 -5.94 26.22 9.25
CA ALA A 246 -5.76 27.67 9.34
C ALA A 246 -4.98 28.23 8.15
N ALA A 247 -3.95 27.52 7.66
CA ALA A 247 -3.18 27.92 6.49
C ALA A 247 -4.03 27.93 5.20
N PHE A 248 -4.90 26.93 5.00
CA PHE A 248 -5.87 26.93 3.91
C PHE A 248 -6.88 28.06 4.04
N ALA A 249 -7.40 28.30 5.24
CA ALA A 249 -8.33 29.40 5.50
C ALA A 249 -7.70 30.78 5.20
N ALA A 250 -6.43 30.98 5.57
CA ALA A 250 -5.70 32.21 5.29
C ALA A 250 -5.52 32.47 3.77
N ARG A 251 -5.60 31.43 2.94
CA ARG A 251 -5.57 31.51 1.47
C ARG A 251 -6.98 31.61 0.86
N GLY A 252 -8.03 31.75 1.68
CA GLY A 252 -9.42 31.94 1.24
C GLY A 252 -10.17 30.65 0.93
N PHE A 253 -9.63 29.47 1.27
CA PHE A 253 -10.35 28.20 1.12
C PHE A 253 -11.19 27.91 2.37
N ARG A 254 -12.37 27.32 2.16
CA ARG A 254 -13.18 26.81 3.27
C ARG A 254 -12.60 25.48 3.75
N ALA A 255 -11.83 25.55 4.83
CA ALA A 255 -11.16 24.42 5.45
C ALA A 255 -11.66 24.22 6.87
N ALA A 256 -11.70 22.95 7.30
CA ALA A 256 -12.02 22.55 8.67
C ALA A 256 -11.08 21.47 9.16
N HIS A 257 -10.94 21.39 10.48
CA HIS A 257 -10.25 20.32 11.18
C HIS A 257 -11.24 19.32 11.76
N VAL A 258 -10.88 18.06 11.80
CA VAL A 258 -11.64 16.98 12.48
C VAL A 258 -10.70 15.93 13.06
N ASP A 259 -11.00 15.47 14.28
CA ASP A 259 -10.24 14.43 14.97
C ASP A 259 -11.11 13.47 15.80
N GLY A 260 -10.48 12.58 16.57
CA GLY A 260 -11.16 11.63 17.44
C GLY A 260 -11.90 12.26 18.61
N THR A 261 -11.60 13.50 19.01
CA THR A 261 -12.25 14.25 20.09
C THR A 261 -13.44 15.06 19.59
N THR A 262 -13.53 15.31 18.28
CA THR A 262 -14.67 16.02 17.65
C THR A 262 -15.97 15.25 17.90
N PRO A 263 -17.01 15.88 18.45
CA PRO A 263 -18.30 15.23 18.71
C PRO A 263 -18.88 14.56 17.46
N ALA A 264 -19.45 13.36 17.62
CA ALA A 264 -19.93 12.56 16.49
C ALA A 264 -20.95 13.27 15.59
N ALA A 265 -21.79 14.16 16.15
CA ALA A 265 -22.73 14.95 15.36
C ALA A 265 -22.02 16.00 14.48
N GLU A 266 -21.09 16.75 15.07
CA GLU A 266 -20.28 17.75 14.38
C GLU A 266 -19.42 17.10 13.28
N ARG A 267 -18.76 15.97 13.58
CA ARG A 267 -17.98 15.19 12.62
C ARG A 267 -18.81 14.79 11.39
N ARG A 268 -20.05 14.34 11.59
CA ARG A 268 -20.97 14.03 10.47
C ARG A 268 -21.30 15.26 9.64
N THR A 269 -21.54 16.40 10.29
CA THR A 269 -21.80 17.68 9.60
C THR A 269 -20.61 18.10 8.74
N LEU A 270 -19.39 18.04 9.27
CA LEU A 270 -18.17 18.40 8.52
C LEU A 270 -17.94 17.45 7.33
N ILE A 271 -18.18 16.16 7.51
CA ILE A 271 -18.08 15.16 6.44
C ILE A 271 -19.12 15.41 5.35
N ALA A 272 -20.37 15.71 5.74
CA ALA A 272 -21.43 16.05 4.79
C ALA A 272 -21.10 17.35 4.03
N ALA A 273 -20.58 18.36 4.74
CA ALA A 273 -20.16 19.63 4.16
C ALA A 273 -19.02 19.48 3.13
N LEU A 274 -18.09 18.55 3.35
CA LEU A 274 -17.09 18.15 2.34
C LEU A 274 -17.76 17.48 1.13
N GLY A 275 -18.77 16.63 1.39
CA GLY A 275 -19.54 15.94 0.35
C GLY A 275 -20.33 16.88 -0.55
N THR A 276 -20.86 17.98 -0.01
CA THR A 276 -21.61 19.01 -0.75
C THR A 276 -20.72 20.10 -1.37
N GLY A 277 -19.42 20.14 -1.03
CA GLY A 277 -18.50 21.19 -1.45
C GLY A 277 -18.61 22.48 -0.62
N GLU A 278 -19.40 22.50 0.46
CA GLU A 278 -19.45 23.59 1.42
C GLU A 278 -18.09 23.76 2.12
N ILE A 279 -17.41 22.66 2.41
CA ILE A 279 -16.00 22.62 2.80
C ILE A 279 -15.19 22.09 1.62
N GLN A 280 -14.06 22.72 1.32
CA GLN A 280 -13.16 22.33 0.24
C GLN A 280 -12.03 21.45 0.74
N VAL A 281 -11.50 21.71 1.95
CA VAL A 281 -10.40 20.95 2.53
C VAL A 281 -10.76 20.49 3.93
N LEU A 282 -10.77 19.18 4.16
CA LEU A 282 -10.96 18.60 5.49
C LEU A 282 -9.63 18.07 6.00
N CYS A 283 -9.06 18.75 7.00
CA CYS A 283 -7.81 18.35 7.65
C CYS A 283 -8.13 17.38 8.80
N ASN A 284 -7.35 16.31 8.93
CA ASN A 284 -7.58 15.33 9.98
C ASN A 284 -6.30 14.69 10.49
N CYS A 285 -6.33 14.17 11.72
CA CYS A 285 -5.33 13.24 12.23
C CYS A 285 -5.96 11.94 12.74
N GLY A 286 -5.47 10.81 12.27
CA GLY A 286 -5.83 9.47 12.76
C GLY A 286 -7.29 9.03 12.56
N LEU A 287 -8.19 9.89 12.08
CA LEU A 287 -9.62 9.60 12.01
C LEU A 287 -10.06 9.07 10.64
N ILE A 288 -9.70 9.77 9.56
CA ILE A 288 -10.27 9.56 8.21
C ILE A 288 -9.54 8.47 7.43
N SER A 289 -8.47 7.91 7.95
CA SER A 289 -7.78 6.78 7.31
C SER A 289 -8.70 5.56 7.16
N GLU A 290 -9.70 5.40 8.02
CA GLU A 290 -10.64 4.28 8.02
C GLU A 290 -12.09 4.77 8.20
N GLY A 291 -13.05 4.13 7.51
CA GLY A 291 -14.49 4.35 7.72
C GLY A 291 -15.13 5.55 7.02
N LEU A 292 -14.38 6.48 6.40
CA LEU A 292 -15.00 7.60 5.66
C LEU A 292 -15.38 7.19 4.23
N ASP A 293 -16.63 7.49 3.84
CA ASP A 293 -17.11 7.32 2.47
C ASP A 293 -17.60 8.64 1.89
N VAL A 294 -16.70 9.39 1.22
CA VAL A 294 -17.01 10.64 0.51
C VAL A 294 -16.40 10.55 -0.90
N PRO A 295 -17.14 10.00 -1.89
CA PRO A 295 -16.62 9.76 -3.23
C PRO A 295 -16.15 11.01 -3.99
N VAL A 296 -16.72 12.17 -3.71
CA VAL A 296 -16.36 13.45 -4.36
C VAL A 296 -14.95 13.92 -4.03
N VAL A 297 -14.32 13.39 -2.98
CA VAL A 297 -12.93 13.72 -2.64
C VAL A 297 -12.02 13.40 -3.81
N THR A 298 -11.44 14.46 -4.38
CA THR A 298 -10.61 14.38 -5.58
C THR A 298 -9.13 14.47 -5.25
N ALA A 299 -8.75 15.15 -4.16
CA ALA A 299 -7.36 15.27 -3.75
C ALA A 299 -7.11 14.65 -2.36
N ALA A 300 -6.01 13.91 -2.22
CA ALA A 300 -5.44 13.49 -0.94
C ALA A 300 -4.11 14.22 -0.72
N ILE A 301 -4.04 15.00 0.36
CA ILE A 301 -2.85 15.75 0.74
C ILE A 301 -2.18 14.99 1.89
N LEU A 302 -1.06 14.32 1.59
CA LEU A 302 -0.36 13.48 2.55
C LEU A 302 0.71 14.32 3.26
N LEU A 303 0.44 14.65 4.51
CA LEU A 303 1.34 15.42 5.38
C LEU A 303 1.85 14.58 6.56
N ARG A 304 1.60 13.27 6.53
CA ARG A 304 2.07 12.32 7.54
C ARG A 304 3.01 11.29 6.93
N PRO A 305 4.33 11.46 7.07
CA PRO A 305 5.27 10.38 6.84
C PRO A 305 4.93 9.16 7.70
N THR A 306 5.02 7.96 7.11
CA THR A 306 4.74 6.71 7.83
C THR A 306 5.65 5.59 7.37
N LYS A 307 5.86 4.59 8.23
CA LYS A 307 6.49 3.30 7.90
C LYS A 307 5.46 2.22 7.56
N SER A 308 4.16 2.55 7.68
CA SER A 308 3.05 1.64 7.41
C SER A 308 2.56 1.76 5.97
N LEU A 309 2.81 0.73 5.16
CA LEU A 309 2.23 0.61 3.82
C LEU A 309 0.69 0.62 3.86
N ALA A 310 0.11 -0.04 4.88
CA ALA A 310 -1.34 -0.09 5.05
C ALA A 310 -1.95 1.30 5.20
N LEU A 311 -1.35 2.14 6.08
CA LEU A 311 -1.81 3.51 6.29
C LEU A 311 -1.69 4.35 5.00
N HIS A 312 -0.56 4.25 4.29
CA HIS A 312 -0.37 4.94 3.02
C HIS A 312 -1.45 4.58 2.00
N LEU A 313 -1.68 3.28 1.77
CA LEU A 313 -2.69 2.81 0.81
C LEU A 313 -4.12 3.18 1.21
N GLN A 314 -4.43 3.21 2.50
CA GLN A 314 -5.73 3.65 3.00
C GLN A 314 -5.95 5.15 2.74
N GLN A 315 -4.96 6.00 3.01
CA GLN A 315 -5.02 7.44 2.77
C GLN A 315 -5.22 7.75 1.28
N VAL A 316 -4.39 7.17 0.41
CA VAL A 316 -4.51 7.33 -1.05
C VAL A 316 -5.88 6.82 -1.53
N GLY A 317 -6.30 5.66 -1.06
CA GLY A 317 -7.56 5.03 -1.45
C GLY A 317 -8.82 5.88 -1.19
N ARG A 318 -8.75 6.87 -0.29
CA ARG A 318 -9.87 7.82 -0.07
C ARG A 318 -10.14 8.68 -1.29
N ALA A 319 -9.09 9.08 -2.00
CA ALA A 319 -9.22 9.88 -3.21
C ALA A 319 -9.49 9.03 -4.47
N LEU A 320 -9.28 7.72 -4.46
CA LEU A 320 -9.44 6.89 -5.67
C LEU A 320 -10.90 6.52 -5.98
N ARG A 321 -11.87 6.82 -5.14
CA ARG A 321 -13.28 6.50 -5.40
C ARG A 321 -13.81 7.29 -6.58
N PRO A 322 -14.52 6.65 -7.52
CA PRO A 322 -15.15 7.35 -8.64
C PRO A 322 -16.34 8.20 -8.16
N ALA A 323 -16.51 9.35 -8.77
CA ALA A 323 -17.67 10.24 -8.57
C ALA A 323 -18.06 10.91 -9.88
N PRO A 324 -19.31 11.33 -10.05
CA PRO A 324 -19.73 12.09 -11.22
C PRO A 324 -18.86 13.34 -11.41
N GLY A 325 -18.38 13.56 -12.64
CA GLY A 325 -17.52 14.70 -12.98
C GLY A 325 -16.05 14.57 -12.56
N LYS A 326 -15.68 13.53 -11.82
CA LYS A 326 -14.29 13.28 -11.42
C LYS A 326 -13.53 12.55 -12.50
N ILE A 327 -12.59 13.22 -13.17
CA ILE A 327 -11.76 12.65 -14.24
C ILE A 327 -10.64 11.79 -13.65
N LYS A 328 -9.93 12.32 -12.65
CA LYS A 328 -8.84 11.62 -11.95
C LYS A 328 -8.68 12.13 -10.51
N ALA A 329 -8.02 11.34 -9.70
CA ALA A 329 -7.60 11.74 -8.36
C ALA A 329 -6.21 12.37 -8.38
N LEU A 330 -5.93 13.24 -7.40
CA LEU A 330 -4.65 13.87 -7.21
C LEU A 330 -4.07 13.51 -5.84
N ILE A 331 -2.87 12.99 -5.81
CA ILE A 331 -2.17 12.64 -4.58
C ILE A 331 -1.03 13.64 -4.40
N LEU A 332 -1.19 14.54 -3.44
CA LEU A 332 -0.19 15.55 -3.10
C LEU A 332 0.63 15.00 -1.92
N ASP A 333 1.67 14.25 -2.23
CA ASP A 333 2.45 13.48 -1.25
C ASP A 333 3.63 14.29 -0.68
N HIS A 334 3.35 15.24 0.20
CA HIS A 334 4.38 16.02 0.91
C HIS A 334 5.17 15.19 1.93
N ALA A 335 4.67 13.99 2.25
CA ALA A 335 5.31 13.05 3.17
C ALA A 335 6.35 12.14 2.47
N ALA A 336 6.46 12.21 1.14
CA ALA A 336 7.33 11.35 0.33
C ALA A 336 7.10 9.84 0.53
N ASN A 337 5.89 9.45 0.95
CA ASN A 337 5.53 8.05 1.18
C ASN A 337 5.58 7.23 -0.12
N THR A 338 5.29 7.85 -1.27
CA THR A 338 5.34 7.21 -2.59
C THR A 338 6.76 6.74 -2.95
N TYR A 339 7.80 7.47 -2.57
CA TYR A 339 9.18 6.99 -2.77
C TYR A 339 9.51 5.80 -1.87
N ARG A 340 8.91 5.74 -0.68
CA ARG A 340 9.13 4.65 0.30
C ARG A 340 8.36 3.38 -0.05
N PHE A 341 7.16 3.50 -0.62
CA PHE A 341 6.25 2.37 -0.83
C PHE A 341 5.93 2.06 -2.29
N GLY A 342 6.33 2.91 -3.21
CA GLY A 342 5.86 2.88 -4.60
C GLY A 342 4.46 3.50 -4.75
N PRO A 343 3.99 3.67 -5.99
CA PRO A 343 2.64 4.15 -6.27
C PRO A 343 1.57 3.17 -5.79
N ALA A 344 0.33 3.64 -5.62
CA ALA A 344 -0.75 2.85 -5.03
C ALA A 344 -1.21 1.68 -5.93
N ASP A 345 -1.04 1.79 -7.23
CA ASP A 345 -1.34 0.79 -8.26
C ASP A 345 -0.20 -0.23 -8.47
N LEU A 346 0.94 -0.06 -7.81
CA LEU A 346 2.03 -1.04 -7.87
C LEU A 346 1.51 -2.42 -7.47
N GLU A 347 1.70 -3.39 -8.33
CA GLU A 347 1.40 -4.79 -8.04
C GLU A 347 2.26 -5.30 -6.86
N ARG A 348 1.64 -6.01 -5.94
CA ARG A 348 2.31 -6.52 -4.73
C ARG A 348 2.00 -7.99 -4.54
N ALA A 349 3.04 -8.77 -4.32
CA ALA A 349 2.92 -10.19 -3.94
C ALA A 349 2.49 -10.29 -2.47
N TRP A 350 1.20 -10.42 -2.24
CA TRP A 350 0.64 -10.60 -0.89
C TRP A 350 0.74 -12.04 -0.43
N SER A 351 1.11 -12.26 0.83
CA SER A 351 1.08 -13.57 1.48
C SER A 351 0.60 -13.48 2.94
N LEU A 352 0.18 -14.60 3.51
CA LEU A 352 -0.18 -14.67 4.93
C LEU A 352 1.03 -14.60 5.86
N GLU A 353 2.21 -14.93 5.38
CA GLU A 353 3.47 -14.89 6.13
C GLU A 353 3.98 -13.46 6.33
N GLY A 354 3.40 -12.49 5.62
CA GLY A 354 3.82 -11.09 5.64
C GLY A 354 4.89 -10.79 4.59
N LYS A 355 5.77 -9.83 4.86
CA LYS A 355 6.85 -9.51 3.91
C LYS A 355 7.70 -10.73 3.65
N ALA A 356 7.66 -11.27 2.44
CA ALA A 356 8.69 -12.16 1.94
C ALA A 356 10.06 -11.46 2.12
N GLY A 357 11.04 -12.16 2.68
CA GLY A 357 12.31 -11.58 3.11
C GLY A 357 12.97 -10.69 2.06
N LYS A 358 13.62 -9.62 2.51
CA LYS A 358 14.31 -8.54 1.77
C LYS A 358 13.63 -8.19 0.46
N GLY A 359 12.73 -7.22 0.53
CA GLY A 359 11.73 -6.82 -0.42
C GLY A 359 12.16 -6.79 -1.89
N GLU A 360 11.21 -7.08 -2.76
CA GLU A 360 11.27 -6.68 -4.16
C GLU A 360 11.70 -5.22 -4.23
N ALA A 361 12.77 -4.95 -4.98
CA ALA A 361 13.23 -3.58 -5.18
C ALA A 361 12.08 -2.77 -5.81
N LEU A 362 11.71 -1.67 -5.15
CA LEU A 362 10.70 -0.78 -5.72
C LEU A 362 11.15 -0.31 -7.11
N PRO A 363 10.24 -0.24 -8.08
CA PRO A 363 10.58 0.29 -9.38
C PRO A 363 11.13 1.72 -9.21
N PRO A 364 12.23 2.06 -9.87
CA PRO A 364 12.81 3.39 -9.74
C PRO A 364 11.82 4.43 -10.28
N LEU A 365 11.59 5.47 -9.49
CA LEU A 365 10.70 6.58 -9.79
C LEU A 365 11.51 7.85 -10.08
N GLN A 366 10.96 8.74 -10.90
CA GLN A 366 11.49 10.08 -11.13
C GLN A 366 10.38 11.12 -11.05
N ARG A 367 10.76 12.35 -10.70
CA ARG A 367 9.86 13.51 -10.73
C ARG A 367 9.98 14.19 -12.09
N CYS A 368 8.86 14.47 -12.74
CA CYS A 368 8.83 15.23 -13.96
C CYS A 368 9.35 16.66 -13.71
N SER A 369 10.31 17.12 -14.51
CA SER A 369 10.85 18.47 -14.41
C SER A 369 9.88 19.56 -14.86
N GLY A 370 8.89 19.22 -15.71
CA GLY A 370 7.88 20.16 -16.20
C GLY A 370 6.72 20.37 -15.22
N CYS A 371 6.03 19.30 -14.83
CA CYS A 371 4.81 19.41 -14.00
C CYS A 371 4.97 18.95 -12.56
N GLY A 372 6.03 18.20 -12.23
CA GLY A 372 6.27 17.68 -10.89
C GLY A 372 5.64 16.32 -10.59
N ALA A 373 4.93 15.71 -11.54
CA ALA A 373 4.34 14.37 -11.37
C ALA A 373 5.41 13.31 -11.13
N ILE A 374 5.10 12.31 -10.30
CA ILE A 374 5.94 11.13 -10.07
C ILE A 374 5.58 10.07 -11.12
N ILE A 375 6.59 9.62 -11.82
CA ILE A 375 6.46 8.70 -12.96
C ILE A 375 7.58 7.66 -12.91
N PRO A 376 7.44 6.53 -13.62
CA PRO A 376 8.53 5.55 -13.76
C PRO A 376 9.81 6.20 -14.27
N ALA A 377 10.95 5.86 -13.68
CA ALA A 377 12.24 6.42 -14.07
C ALA A 377 12.65 6.06 -15.52
N ALA A 378 12.05 5.01 -16.11
CA ALA A 378 12.25 4.61 -17.50
C ALA A 378 11.46 5.45 -18.52
N ALA A 379 10.51 6.29 -18.07
CA ALA A 379 9.68 7.09 -18.96
C ALA A 379 10.52 8.08 -19.79
N MET A 380 10.30 8.09 -21.11
CA MET A 380 10.97 8.99 -22.06
C MET A 380 10.31 10.37 -22.10
N SER A 381 9.00 10.40 -21.91
CA SER A 381 8.19 11.61 -21.80
C SER A 381 7.20 11.50 -20.65
N CYS A 382 6.79 12.62 -20.09
CA CYS A 382 5.81 12.65 -19.02
C CYS A 382 4.41 12.39 -19.57
N PRO A 383 3.67 11.38 -19.09
CA PRO A 383 2.30 11.12 -19.53
C PRO A 383 1.31 12.21 -19.14
N GLU A 384 1.64 13.04 -18.13
CA GLU A 384 0.79 14.10 -17.63
C GLU A 384 0.89 15.41 -18.42
N CYS A 385 2.10 15.81 -18.82
CA CYS A 385 2.34 17.11 -19.45
C CYS A 385 3.13 17.05 -20.76
N GLY A 386 3.51 15.87 -21.24
CA GLY A 386 4.24 15.68 -22.48
C GLY A 386 5.73 16.10 -22.45
N THR A 387 6.23 16.61 -21.31
CA THR A 387 7.65 17.02 -21.20
C THR A 387 8.57 15.86 -21.56
N VAL A 388 9.48 16.06 -22.50
CA VAL A 388 10.52 15.10 -22.86
C VAL A 388 11.54 15.05 -21.73
N LEU A 389 11.74 13.87 -21.13
CA LEU A 389 12.58 13.66 -19.95
C LEU A 389 13.93 13.05 -20.32
N ARG A 390 13.97 12.26 -21.39
CA ARG A 390 15.18 11.66 -21.93
C ARG A 390 15.13 11.68 -23.44
N VAL A 391 16.17 12.21 -24.05
CA VAL A 391 16.40 12.00 -25.47
C VAL A 391 17.18 10.69 -25.60
N PRO A 392 16.76 9.73 -26.43
CA PRO A 392 17.57 8.55 -26.68
C PRO A 392 18.94 9.04 -27.18
N LYS A 393 20.00 8.78 -26.44
CA LYS A 393 21.33 8.93 -26.98
C LYS A 393 21.39 7.97 -28.17
N PRO A 394 21.73 8.44 -29.37
CA PRO A 394 21.97 7.51 -30.48
C PRO A 394 22.97 6.48 -29.95
N LYS A 395 22.65 5.19 -30.05
CA LYS A 395 23.62 4.14 -29.77
C LYS A 395 24.85 4.54 -30.60
N ALA A 396 25.97 4.83 -29.94
CA ALA A 396 27.22 5.02 -30.63
C ALA A 396 27.33 3.84 -31.58
N ALA A 397 27.44 4.14 -32.87
CA ALA A 397 27.65 3.09 -33.86
C ALA A 397 28.76 2.23 -33.28
N HIS A 398 28.48 0.95 -33.08
CA HIS A 398 29.50 0.02 -32.65
C HIS A 398 30.54 0.09 -33.76
N THR A 399 31.63 0.80 -33.55
CA THR A 399 32.85 0.62 -34.33
C THR A 399 33.21 -0.82 -34.08
N GLU A 400 32.92 -1.67 -35.07
CA GLU A 400 33.42 -3.04 -35.08
C GLU A 400 34.93 -2.95 -34.93
N ARG A 401 35.42 -3.14 -33.70
CA ARG A 401 36.80 -3.50 -33.51
C ARG A 401 36.92 -4.91 -34.04
N ALA A 402 37.61 -5.01 -35.19
CA ALA A 402 37.88 -6.26 -35.84
C ALA A 402 38.30 -7.32 -34.80
N GLY A 403 37.48 -8.32 -34.67
CA GLY A 403 37.82 -9.70 -34.36
C GLY A 403 38.64 -9.99 -33.11
N SER A 404 38.06 -9.79 -31.90
CA SER A 404 38.39 -10.75 -30.82
C SER A 404 37.41 -11.93 -30.94
N PRO A 405 37.89 -13.17 -31.12
CA PRO A 405 36.98 -14.31 -31.18
C PRO A 405 36.13 -14.40 -29.92
N LEU A 406 34.81 -14.55 -30.09
CA LEU A 406 33.88 -14.88 -28.98
C LEU A 406 34.28 -16.26 -28.44
N VAL A 407 35.00 -16.28 -27.30
CA VAL A 407 35.30 -17.49 -26.55
C VAL A 407 34.34 -17.53 -25.39
N ALA A 408 33.52 -18.58 -25.30
CA ALA A 408 32.66 -18.80 -24.14
C ALA A 408 33.54 -18.95 -22.90
N THR A 409 33.35 -18.09 -21.92
CA THR A 409 34.11 -18.11 -20.65
C THR A 409 34.02 -19.47 -19.95
N ASP A 410 32.91 -20.17 -20.12
CA ASP A 410 32.68 -21.51 -19.57
C ASP A 410 33.61 -22.58 -20.15
N TYR A 411 33.98 -22.45 -21.42
CA TYR A 411 34.94 -23.37 -22.09
C TYR A 411 36.34 -23.25 -21.47
N LEU A 412 36.81 -22.04 -21.20
CA LEU A 412 38.10 -21.80 -20.58
C LEU A 412 38.15 -22.26 -19.12
N ALA A 413 37.02 -22.20 -18.41
CA ALA A 413 36.91 -22.70 -17.05
C ALA A 413 36.94 -24.24 -17.01
N ALA A 414 36.39 -24.89 -18.03
CA ALA A 414 36.41 -26.38 -18.16
C ALA A 414 37.73 -26.98 -18.62
N MET A 415 38.60 -26.21 -19.28
CA MET A 415 39.95 -26.68 -19.66
C MET A 415 40.82 -27.01 -18.46
N THR A 416 41.71 -27.95 -18.58
CA THR A 416 42.79 -28.08 -17.61
C THR A 416 43.71 -26.85 -17.66
N TYR A 417 44.44 -26.57 -16.57
CA TYR A 417 45.37 -25.43 -16.50
C TYR A 417 46.36 -25.43 -17.67
N LYS A 418 46.95 -26.62 -17.99
CA LYS A 418 47.91 -26.80 -19.10
C LYS A 418 47.27 -26.48 -20.47
N GLN A 419 46.05 -26.95 -20.71
CA GLN A 419 45.33 -26.68 -21.94
C GLN A 419 45.02 -25.18 -22.10
N ALA A 420 44.57 -24.50 -21.03
CA ALA A 420 44.28 -23.08 -21.05
C ALA A 420 45.55 -22.23 -21.35
N LEU A 421 46.70 -22.62 -20.81
CA LEU A 421 47.97 -21.97 -21.11
C LEU A 421 48.48 -22.23 -22.53
N LEU A 422 48.34 -23.46 -23.02
CA LEU A 422 48.67 -23.78 -24.43
C LEU A 422 47.81 -22.99 -25.40
N TRP A 423 46.50 -22.83 -25.10
CA TRP A 423 45.57 -22.02 -25.91
C TRP A 423 45.92 -20.54 -25.86
N ALA A 424 46.28 -20.00 -24.69
CA ALA A 424 46.60 -18.61 -24.52
C ALA A 424 47.97 -18.23 -25.08
N GLY A 425 48.96 -19.12 -24.99
CA GLY A 425 50.34 -18.86 -25.39
C GLY A 425 50.89 -17.61 -24.70
N ALA A 426 51.55 -16.72 -25.45
CA ALA A 426 52.05 -15.43 -25.01
C ALA A 426 51.10 -14.27 -25.32
N ASP A 427 49.90 -14.57 -25.78
CA ASP A 427 48.88 -13.55 -26.08
C ASP A 427 48.30 -12.96 -24.80
N ARG A 428 48.53 -11.68 -24.60
CA ARG A 428 48.13 -10.93 -23.41
C ARG A 428 46.60 -10.97 -23.17
N ASP A 429 45.81 -10.80 -24.24
CA ASP A 429 44.35 -10.72 -24.15
C ASP A 429 43.75 -12.11 -23.84
N ARG A 430 44.30 -13.17 -24.41
CA ARG A 430 43.93 -14.54 -24.07
C ARG A 430 44.31 -14.91 -22.65
N LEU A 431 45.46 -14.48 -22.16
CA LEU A 431 45.84 -14.67 -20.76
C LEU A 431 44.90 -13.93 -19.82
N HIS A 432 44.42 -12.76 -20.16
CA HIS A 432 43.37 -12.04 -19.37
C HIS A 432 42.04 -12.82 -19.37
N LEU A 433 41.64 -13.42 -20.48
CA LEU A 433 40.47 -14.28 -20.55
C LEU A 433 40.59 -15.51 -19.63
N VAL A 434 41.75 -16.17 -19.65
CA VAL A 434 42.04 -17.31 -18.75
C VAL A 434 42.03 -16.87 -17.30
N ALA A 435 42.65 -15.73 -16.97
CA ALA A 435 42.67 -15.20 -15.61
C ALA A 435 41.26 -14.91 -15.09
N ARG A 436 40.41 -14.30 -15.91
CA ARG A 436 39.00 -14.00 -15.59
C ARG A 436 38.18 -15.28 -15.42
N ALA A 437 38.28 -16.22 -16.35
CA ALA A 437 37.51 -17.46 -16.29
C ALA A 437 37.87 -18.34 -15.08
N ARG A 438 39.08 -18.19 -14.53
CA ARG A 438 39.61 -18.99 -13.40
C ARG A 438 39.72 -18.19 -12.09
N GLY A 439 39.27 -16.94 -12.06
CA GLY A 439 39.29 -16.10 -10.84
C GLY A 439 40.69 -15.72 -10.37
N TYR A 440 41.70 -15.69 -11.27
CA TYR A 440 43.04 -15.28 -10.90
C TYR A 440 43.14 -13.77 -10.67
N LYS A 441 44.01 -13.33 -9.76
CA LYS A 441 44.27 -11.91 -9.46
C LYS A 441 44.87 -11.21 -10.68
N SER A 442 44.63 -9.90 -10.79
CA SER A 442 45.04 -9.08 -11.94
C SER A 442 46.55 -9.13 -12.25
N GLY A 443 47.40 -9.34 -11.27
CA GLY A 443 48.85 -9.48 -11.47
C GLY A 443 49.30 -10.83 -12.11
N TRP A 444 48.42 -11.84 -12.14
CA TRP A 444 48.79 -13.17 -12.66
C TRP A 444 49.23 -13.13 -14.14
N VAL A 445 48.58 -12.34 -14.98
CA VAL A 445 48.92 -12.19 -16.41
C VAL A 445 50.31 -11.63 -16.60
N TRP A 446 50.72 -10.65 -15.79
CA TRP A 446 52.03 -10.03 -15.84
C TRP A 446 53.13 -11.06 -15.49
N TYR A 447 52.98 -11.82 -14.37
CA TYR A 447 53.90 -12.86 -13.99
C TYR A 447 54.04 -13.95 -15.06
N ARG A 448 52.91 -14.33 -15.68
CA ARG A 448 52.91 -15.35 -16.71
C ARG A 448 53.66 -14.92 -17.99
N LEU A 449 53.50 -13.64 -18.38
CA LEU A 449 54.25 -13.09 -19.52
C LEU A 449 55.74 -13.00 -19.25
N GLN A 450 56.17 -12.69 -18.03
CA GLN A 450 57.58 -12.73 -17.65
C GLN A 450 58.18 -14.16 -17.73
N GLU A 451 57.50 -15.16 -17.18
CA GLU A 451 57.91 -16.55 -17.27
C GLU A 451 58.09 -17.01 -18.71
N LEU A 452 57.15 -16.63 -19.59
CA LEU A 452 57.25 -16.99 -21.02
C LEU A 452 58.39 -16.25 -21.70
N ALA A 453 58.68 -15.01 -21.35
CA ALA A 453 59.81 -14.24 -21.88
C ALA A 453 61.13 -14.79 -21.43
N GLU A 454 61.26 -15.20 -20.16
CA GLU A 454 62.47 -15.88 -19.61
C GLU A 454 62.71 -17.24 -20.28
N ALA A 455 61.63 -18.04 -20.45
CA ALA A 455 61.75 -19.33 -21.14
C ALA A 455 62.17 -19.17 -22.61
N ALA A 456 61.68 -18.11 -23.28
CA ALA A 456 62.07 -17.80 -24.70
C ALA A 456 63.51 -17.31 -24.82
N SER A 457 64.05 -16.62 -23.79
CA SER A 457 65.45 -16.18 -23.79
C SER A 457 66.41 -17.33 -23.48
N THR A 458 66.00 -18.29 -22.67
CA THR A 458 66.81 -19.49 -22.35
C THR A 458 66.94 -20.40 -23.56
N LEU A 459 65.89 -20.44 -24.43
CA LEU A 459 65.90 -21.26 -25.67
C LEU A 459 66.69 -20.59 -26.83
N LYS A 460 67.02 -19.29 -26.77
CA LYS A 460 67.82 -18.57 -27.74
C LYS A 460 69.32 -18.56 -27.42
N GLY A 461 69.72 -19.09 -26.28
CA GLY A 461 71.10 -19.18 -25.82
C GLY A 461 71.72 -20.59 -25.89
N ILE A 462 71.02 -21.53 -26.54
CA ILE A 462 71.50 -22.84 -26.95
C ILE A 462 71.51 -22.84 -28.50
#